data_3cd0dc7a3ec530bfa047f2b089170f41
#
_entry.id   3cd0dc7a3ec530bfa047f2b089170f41
#
_cell.length_a   1.000
_cell.length_b   1.000
_cell.length_c   1.000
_cell.angle_alpha   90.00
_cell.angle_beta   90.00
_cell.angle_gamma   90.00
#
_symmetry.space_group_name_H-M   'P 1'
#
loop_
_entity.id
_entity.type
_entity.pdbx_description
1 polymer ?
#
loop_
_entity_poly.entity_id
_entity_poly.type
_entity_poly.pdbx_seq_one_letter_code
_entity_poly.pdbx_strand_id
1 'polypeptide(L)'
;LHQLRETDYADNEAKQRIYRQMFGSIGKDVYIDIDFRCEYGKNIYFGNKVIVNMNCTFLDNNNIIIGNNVMIAPDVKIYTATHSVHLAERMPERTCPGASICDTIARPVLIEDGVWIGGGSTILPGVTIGKNSVIGAGSVVVKHIPANSIAVGNPCRVIKNIEDND
;
A
#
# COMPACT_ATOMS: atom_id res chain seq x y z
N LEU A 1 -10.13 4.94 -12.27
CA LEU A 1 -8.80 4.71 -12.89
C LEU A 1 -8.78 5.14 -14.36
N HIS A 2 -9.78 4.80 -15.18
CA HIS A 2 -9.83 5.21 -16.59
C HIS A 2 -9.82 6.74 -16.73
N GLN A 3 -10.68 7.46 -16.00
CA GLN A 3 -10.71 8.92 -15.98
C GLN A 3 -9.37 9.57 -15.59
N LEU A 4 -8.63 8.95 -14.67
CA LEU A 4 -7.32 9.46 -14.25
C LEU A 4 -6.28 9.39 -15.37
N ARG A 5 -6.32 8.32 -16.18
CA ARG A 5 -5.42 8.15 -17.35
C ARG A 5 -5.71 9.14 -18.48
N GLU A 6 -6.96 9.55 -18.61
CA GLU A 6 -7.38 10.51 -19.65
C GLU A 6 -7.26 11.98 -19.20
N THR A 7 -6.97 12.22 -17.92
CA THR A 7 -6.78 13.57 -17.38
C THR A 7 -5.41 14.11 -17.78
N ASP A 8 -5.37 15.36 -18.26
CA ASP A 8 -4.11 16.04 -18.55
C ASP A 8 -3.18 15.97 -17.32
N TYR A 9 -1.93 15.65 -17.57
CA TYR A 9 -0.91 15.52 -16.53
C TYR A 9 -0.78 16.80 -15.67
N ALA A 10 -0.98 17.95 -16.26
CA ALA A 10 -0.89 19.26 -15.60
C ALA A 10 -2.18 19.67 -14.86
N ASP A 11 -3.33 19.00 -15.11
CA ASP A 11 -4.60 19.35 -14.46
C ASP A 11 -4.72 18.73 -13.05
N ASN A 12 -4.06 19.39 -12.11
CA ASN A 12 -4.08 18.97 -10.72
C ASN A 12 -5.47 19.06 -10.07
N GLU A 13 -6.33 20.00 -10.50
CA GLU A 13 -7.67 20.15 -9.94
C GLU A 13 -8.56 18.98 -10.35
N ALA A 14 -8.52 18.57 -11.62
CA ALA A 14 -9.24 17.41 -12.10
C ALA A 14 -8.78 16.14 -11.40
N LYS A 15 -7.46 15.95 -11.24
CA LYS A 15 -6.91 14.82 -10.49
C LYS A 15 -7.41 14.78 -9.05
N GLN A 16 -7.38 15.92 -8.34
CA GLN A 16 -7.87 15.98 -6.97
C GLN A 16 -9.37 15.68 -6.84
N ARG A 17 -10.19 16.07 -7.81
CA ARG A 17 -11.61 15.69 -7.85
C ARG A 17 -11.79 14.18 -7.98
N ILE A 18 -11.04 13.54 -8.88
CA ILE A 18 -11.06 12.10 -9.10
C ILE A 18 -10.61 11.37 -7.83
N TYR A 19 -9.54 11.80 -7.20
CA TYR A 19 -9.02 11.19 -5.97
C TYR A 19 -10.06 11.20 -4.84
N ARG A 20 -10.76 12.33 -4.63
CA ARG A 20 -11.83 12.43 -3.60
C ARG A 20 -13.01 11.49 -3.88
N GLN A 21 -13.28 11.16 -5.14
CA GLN A 21 -14.31 10.21 -5.51
C GLN A 21 -13.83 8.76 -5.39
N MET A 22 -12.54 8.51 -5.57
CA MET A 22 -11.95 7.18 -5.65
C MET A 22 -11.55 6.64 -4.27
N PHE A 23 -10.94 7.47 -3.43
CA PHE A 23 -10.37 7.04 -2.16
C PHE A 23 -11.32 7.23 -0.97
N GLY A 24 -11.02 6.53 0.15
CA GLY A 24 -11.72 6.68 1.42
C GLY A 24 -11.49 8.08 2.01
N SER A 25 -10.24 8.54 1.99
CA SER A 25 -9.89 9.94 2.23
C SER A 25 -8.59 10.31 1.53
N ILE A 26 -8.40 11.60 1.29
CA ILE A 26 -7.18 12.14 0.71
C ILE A 26 -6.85 13.49 1.36
N GLY A 27 -5.62 13.61 1.84
CA GLY A 27 -5.09 14.83 2.43
C GLY A 27 -4.70 15.88 1.41
N LYS A 28 -3.96 16.89 1.86
CA LYS A 28 -3.41 17.95 1.01
C LYS A 28 -2.06 17.50 0.42
N ASP A 29 -1.73 18.04 -0.75
CA ASP A 29 -0.44 17.81 -1.42
C ASP A 29 -0.15 16.32 -1.68
N VAL A 30 -1.15 15.57 -2.09
CA VAL A 30 -1.02 14.17 -2.48
C VAL A 30 -0.85 14.08 -3.99
N TYR A 31 0.24 13.45 -4.41
CA TYR A 31 0.54 13.15 -5.80
C TYR A 31 0.53 11.65 -6.04
N ILE A 32 -0.23 11.21 -7.01
CA ILE A 32 -0.29 9.81 -7.44
C ILE A 32 -0.04 9.78 -8.95
N ASP A 33 1.02 9.06 -9.33
CA ASP A 33 1.44 8.97 -10.71
C ASP A 33 0.52 8.05 -11.54
N ILE A 34 0.70 8.11 -12.85
CA ILE A 34 -0.02 7.28 -13.81
C ILE A 34 0.24 5.78 -13.58
N ASP A 35 -0.65 4.94 -14.09
CA ASP A 35 -0.62 3.48 -13.93
C ASP A 35 -0.71 2.97 -12.49
N PHE A 36 -1.13 3.82 -11.55
CA PHE A 36 -1.60 3.37 -10.24
C PHE A 36 -2.79 2.41 -10.38
N ARG A 37 -2.80 1.33 -9.60
CA ARG A 37 -3.85 0.32 -9.58
C ARG A 37 -4.34 0.07 -8.17
N CYS A 38 -5.65 -0.04 -8.00
CA CYS A 38 -6.28 -0.48 -6.75
C CYS A 38 -7.49 -1.35 -7.07
N GLU A 39 -7.97 -2.09 -6.08
CA GLU A 39 -9.16 -2.93 -6.26
C GLU A 39 -10.45 -2.13 -6.05
N TYR A 40 -10.63 -1.52 -4.91
CA TYR A 40 -11.81 -0.71 -4.56
C TYR A 40 -11.49 0.78 -4.51
N GLY A 41 -10.33 1.17 -4.02
CA GLY A 41 -9.92 2.53 -3.73
C GLY A 41 -10.52 3.07 -2.42
N LYS A 42 -11.74 2.73 -2.09
CA LYS A 42 -12.49 3.22 -0.92
C LYS A 42 -11.86 2.85 0.43
N ASN A 43 -11.03 1.83 0.46
CA ASN A 43 -10.31 1.40 1.66
C ASN A 43 -8.90 2.00 1.75
N ILE A 44 -8.56 2.97 0.88
CA ILE A 44 -7.26 3.65 0.89
C ILE A 44 -7.43 5.05 1.47
N TYR A 45 -6.61 5.37 2.47
CA TYR A 45 -6.65 6.63 3.21
C TYR A 45 -5.27 7.27 3.16
N PHE A 46 -5.19 8.48 2.60
CA PHE A 46 -3.94 9.23 2.49
C PHE A 46 -3.93 10.42 3.46
N GLY A 47 -2.82 10.58 4.18
CA GLY A 47 -2.47 11.79 4.89
C GLY A 47 -2.03 12.91 3.95
N ASN A 48 -1.30 13.90 4.49
CA ASN A 48 -0.82 15.04 3.73
C ASN A 48 0.59 14.81 3.20
N LYS A 49 0.94 15.45 2.06
CA LYS A 49 2.28 15.41 1.45
C LYS A 49 2.72 13.97 1.18
N VAL A 50 1.92 13.23 0.43
CA VAL A 50 2.21 11.84 0.04
C VAL A 50 2.52 11.78 -1.44
N ILE A 51 3.58 11.05 -1.79
CA ILE A 51 3.96 10.77 -3.17
C ILE A 51 3.84 9.27 -3.41
N VAL A 52 3.05 8.90 -4.41
CA VAL A 52 2.96 7.54 -4.94
C VAL A 52 3.42 7.57 -6.39
N ASN A 53 4.54 6.93 -6.66
CA ASN A 53 5.12 6.86 -7.99
C ASN A 53 4.38 5.87 -8.90
N MET A 54 4.81 5.82 -10.15
CA MET A 54 4.21 5.03 -11.21
C MET A 54 4.15 3.54 -10.90
N ASN A 55 3.18 2.86 -11.52
CA ASN A 55 2.99 1.40 -11.52
C ASN A 55 2.82 0.77 -10.13
N CYS A 56 2.39 1.55 -9.13
CA CYS A 56 2.06 1.01 -7.82
C CYS A 56 0.72 0.27 -7.84
N THR A 57 0.63 -0.83 -7.07
CA THR A 57 -0.58 -1.67 -6.98
C THR A 57 -0.98 -1.86 -5.52
N PHE A 58 -2.18 -1.38 -5.16
CA PHE A 58 -2.73 -1.50 -3.81
C PHE A 58 -3.99 -2.38 -3.84
N LEU A 59 -3.91 -3.60 -3.30
CA LEU A 59 -5.07 -4.48 -3.13
C LEU A 59 -5.73 -4.18 -1.80
N ASP A 60 -6.72 -3.30 -1.84
CA ASP A 60 -7.39 -2.71 -0.69
C ASP A 60 -8.68 -3.46 -0.29
N ASN A 61 -8.59 -4.79 -0.12
CA ASN A 61 -9.68 -5.60 0.46
C ASN A 61 -9.92 -5.28 1.95
N ASN A 62 -8.95 -4.64 2.61
CA ASN A 62 -9.04 -4.02 3.92
C ASN A 62 -8.32 -2.67 3.87
N ASN A 63 -8.35 -1.93 4.96
CA ASN A 63 -7.80 -0.59 5.02
C ASN A 63 -6.30 -0.55 4.73
N ILE A 64 -5.89 0.37 3.85
CA ILE A 64 -4.53 0.83 3.64
C ILE A 64 -4.47 2.27 4.15
N ILE A 65 -3.81 2.47 5.27
CA ILE A 65 -3.71 3.78 5.92
C ILE A 65 -2.30 4.30 5.74
N ILE A 66 -2.16 5.45 5.09
CA ILE A 66 -0.89 6.09 4.77
C ILE A 66 -0.85 7.44 5.48
N GLY A 67 0.14 7.61 6.32
CA GLY A 67 0.37 8.82 7.11
C GLY A 67 0.83 10.03 6.29
N ASN A 68 1.41 11.00 6.98
CA ASN A 68 1.89 12.24 6.38
C ASN A 68 3.36 12.11 5.94
N ASN A 69 3.77 12.90 4.94
CA ASN A 69 5.15 12.97 4.44
C ASN A 69 5.70 11.59 4.00
N VAL A 70 4.86 10.76 3.39
CA VAL A 70 5.23 9.42 2.93
C VAL A 70 5.66 9.45 1.48
N MET A 71 6.75 8.75 1.15
CA MET A 71 7.21 8.53 -0.21
C MET A 71 7.11 7.04 -0.57
N ILE A 72 6.43 6.75 -1.67
CA ILE A 72 6.30 5.40 -2.24
C ILE A 72 6.88 5.42 -3.64
N ALA A 73 7.98 4.70 -3.81
CA ALA A 73 8.71 4.62 -5.07
C ALA A 73 7.98 3.76 -6.12
N PRO A 74 8.45 3.73 -7.38
CA PRO A 74 7.80 2.95 -8.44
C PRO A 74 7.68 1.46 -8.11
N ASP A 75 6.68 0.81 -8.72
CA ASP A 75 6.47 -0.65 -8.65
C ASP A 75 6.19 -1.22 -7.25
N VAL A 76 5.85 -0.39 -6.28
CA VAL A 76 5.52 -0.84 -4.93
C VAL A 76 4.14 -1.50 -4.91
N LYS A 77 4.05 -2.63 -4.20
CA LYS A 77 2.83 -3.40 -3.99
C LYS A 77 2.44 -3.40 -2.53
N ILE A 78 1.19 -3.05 -2.23
CA ILE A 78 0.61 -3.13 -0.88
C ILE A 78 -0.59 -4.07 -0.95
N TYR A 79 -0.53 -5.17 -0.23
CA TYR A 79 -1.57 -6.18 -0.21
C TYR A 79 -2.21 -6.26 1.17
N THR A 80 -3.53 -6.15 1.23
CA THR A 80 -4.30 -6.42 2.45
C THR A 80 -4.96 -7.78 2.44
N ALA A 81 -5.03 -8.43 1.27
CA ALA A 81 -5.65 -9.75 1.09
C ALA A 81 -4.62 -10.88 1.11
N THR A 82 -5.01 -11.98 1.71
CA THR A 82 -4.29 -13.25 1.72
C THR A 82 -5.29 -14.43 1.79
N HIS A 83 -4.78 -15.64 1.72
CA HIS A 83 -5.57 -16.87 1.83
C HIS A 83 -4.94 -17.81 2.84
N SER A 84 -5.72 -18.77 3.36
CA SER A 84 -5.20 -19.84 4.20
C SER A 84 -4.19 -20.70 3.44
N VAL A 85 -3.14 -21.15 4.14
CA VAL A 85 -2.20 -22.14 3.60
C VAL A 85 -2.84 -23.53 3.47
N HIS A 86 -3.91 -23.81 4.22
CA HIS A 86 -4.66 -25.04 4.14
C HIS A 86 -5.65 -25.00 2.97
N LEU A 87 -5.55 -25.97 2.06
CA LEU A 87 -6.39 -26.00 0.86
C LEU A 87 -7.88 -25.98 1.16
N ALA A 88 -8.33 -26.82 2.11
CA ALA A 88 -9.75 -26.94 2.46
C ALA A 88 -10.35 -25.64 3.00
N GLU A 89 -9.53 -24.81 3.70
CA GLU A 89 -9.96 -23.50 4.18
C GLU A 89 -9.91 -22.44 3.07
N ARG A 90 -8.91 -22.53 2.20
CA ARG A 90 -8.74 -21.59 1.08
C ARG A 90 -9.78 -21.78 0.00
N MET A 91 -10.10 -23.03 -0.32
CA MET A 91 -11.04 -23.42 -1.38
C MET A 91 -12.05 -24.45 -0.83
N PRO A 92 -12.96 -24.02 0.06
CA PRO A 92 -13.97 -24.91 0.63
C PRO A 92 -14.97 -25.35 -0.44
N GLU A 93 -15.46 -26.60 -0.34
CA GLU A 93 -16.56 -27.05 -1.17
C GLU A 93 -17.82 -26.28 -0.87
N ARG A 94 -18.43 -25.72 -1.92
CA ARG A 94 -19.66 -24.90 -1.79
C ARG A 94 -20.71 -25.37 -2.76
N THR A 95 -21.91 -25.52 -2.25
CA THR A 95 -23.08 -25.99 -3.02
C THR A 95 -23.99 -24.85 -3.47
N CYS A 96 -23.80 -23.63 -2.94
CA CYS A 96 -24.66 -22.48 -3.26
C CYS A 96 -24.23 -21.85 -4.61
N PRO A 97 -25.16 -21.71 -5.56
CA PRO A 97 -24.87 -20.98 -6.80
C PRO A 97 -24.42 -19.53 -6.52
N GLY A 98 -23.34 -19.09 -7.16
CA GLY A 98 -22.80 -17.73 -7.00
C GLY A 98 -21.91 -17.51 -5.77
N ALA A 99 -21.67 -18.52 -4.95
CA ALA A 99 -20.70 -18.43 -3.86
C ALA A 99 -19.29 -18.23 -4.42
N SER A 100 -18.44 -17.48 -3.69
CA SER A 100 -17.03 -17.33 -4.03
C SER A 100 -16.35 -18.70 -4.07
N ILE A 101 -15.46 -18.92 -5.03
CA ILE A 101 -14.68 -20.17 -5.15
C ILE A 101 -13.55 -20.28 -4.12
N CYS A 102 -13.19 -19.16 -3.46
CA CYS A 102 -12.14 -19.15 -2.43
C CYS A 102 -12.51 -18.21 -1.28
N ASP A 103 -11.94 -18.49 -0.11
CA ASP A 103 -12.02 -17.61 1.05
C ASP A 103 -10.80 -16.69 1.12
N THR A 104 -11.08 -15.41 1.40
CA THR A 104 -10.06 -14.37 1.51
C THR A 104 -9.99 -13.87 2.94
N ILE A 105 -8.78 -13.82 3.48
CA ILE A 105 -8.49 -13.19 4.77
C ILE A 105 -7.92 -11.81 4.46
N ALA A 106 -8.52 -10.76 4.99
CA ALA A 106 -8.03 -9.40 4.77
C ALA A 106 -7.59 -8.76 6.09
N ARG A 107 -6.36 -8.19 6.11
CA ARG A 107 -5.77 -7.50 7.25
C ARG A 107 -5.28 -6.12 6.84
N PRO A 108 -5.52 -5.07 7.65
CA PRO A 108 -5.13 -3.72 7.27
C PRO A 108 -3.60 -3.58 7.20
N VAL A 109 -3.15 -2.63 6.38
CA VAL A 109 -1.75 -2.18 6.34
C VAL A 109 -1.69 -0.75 6.80
N LEU A 110 -0.76 -0.45 7.71
CA LEU A 110 -0.50 0.88 8.23
C LEU A 110 0.91 1.32 7.85
N ILE A 111 1.02 2.47 7.20
CA ILE A 111 2.27 3.16 6.89
C ILE A 111 2.25 4.48 7.64
N GLU A 112 3.09 4.59 8.67
CA GLU A 112 3.11 5.76 9.53
C GLU A 112 3.82 6.96 8.86
N ASP A 113 3.83 8.09 9.56
CA ASP A 113 4.38 9.35 9.06
C ASP A 113 5.87 9.24 8.71
N GLY A 114 6.29 9.92 7.65
CA GLY A 114 7.69 10.05 7.26
C GLY A 114 8.32 8.79 6.66
N VAL A 115 7.55 7.75 6.37
CA VAL A 115 8.06 6.51 5.80
C VAL A 115 8.46 6.69 4.34
N TRP A 116 9.59 6.09 3.96
CA TRP A 116 10.00 5.93 2.58
C TRP A 116 10.05 4.46 2.18
N ILE A 117 9.31 4.09 1.14
CA ILE A 117 9.29 2.72 0.59
C ILE A 117 10.01 2.72 -0.75
N GLY A 118 11.13 2.00 -0.81
CA GLY A 118 11.95 1.81 -2.02
C GLY A 118 11.25 0.98 -3.09
N GLY A 119 11.62 1.25 -4.34
CA GLY A 119 10.97 0.68 -5.53
C GLY A 119 10.95 -0.85 -5.57
N GLY A 120 9.89 -1.40 -6.16
CA GLY A 120 9.70 -2.84 -6.29
C GLY A 120 9.42 -3.59 -4.99
N SER A 121 9.25 -2.88 -3.87
CA SER A 121 8.94 -3.51 -2.58
C SER A 121 7.52 -4.03 -2.52
N THR A 122 7.30 -5.09 -1.73
CA THR A 122 5.99 -5.68 -1.47
C THR A 122 5.69 -5.68 0.02
N ILE A 123 4.58 -5.06 0.41
CA ILE A 123 4.09 -4.99 1.79
C ILE A 123 2.96 -5.98 1.96
N LEU A 124 3.09 -6.93 2.89
CA LEU A 124 2.13 -8.01 3.09
C LEU A 124 1.02 -7.64 4.07
N PRO A 125 -0.11 -8.37 4.05
CA PRO A 125 -1.28 -8.10 4.88
C PRO A 125 -0.98 -8.06 6.39
N GLY A 126 -1.52 -7.05 7.07
CA GLY A 126 -1.39 -6.87 8.50
C GLY A 126 -0.10 -6.17 8.95
N VAL A 127 0.75 -5.70 8.02
CA VAL A 127 2.01 -5.04 8.36
C VAL A 127 1.77 -3.59 8.79
N THR A 128 2.49 -3.17 9.82
CA THR A 128 2.72 -1.76 10.19
C THR A 128 4.17 -1.40 9.91
N ILE A 129 4.40 -0.31 9.16
CA ILE A 129 5.72 0.30 8.99
C ILE A 129 5.76 1.54 9.87
N GLY A 130 6.60 1.50 10.90
CA GLY A 130 6.70 2.54 11.90
C GLY A 130 7.29 3.84 11.36
N LYS A 131 6.97 4.93 12.05
CA LYS A 131 7.31 6.31 11.70
C LYS A 131 8.79 6.49 11.32
N ASN A 132 9.04 7.33 10.30
CA ASN A 132 10.35 7.70 9.78
C ASN A 132 11.20 6.52 9.28
N SER A 133 10.64 5.33 9.08
CA SER A 133 11.41 4.17 8.62
C SER A 133 11.60 4.17 7.11
N VAL A 134 12.67 3.52 6.68
CA VAL A 134 13.03 3.35 5.27
C VAL A 134 13.01 1.86 4.92
N ILE A 135 12.27 1.52 3.87
CA ILE A 135 12.28 0.19 3.28
C ILE A 135 13.13 0.21 2.02
N GLY A 136 14.20 -0.57 1.99
CA GLY A 136 15.07 -0.67 0.81
C GLY A 136 14.37 -1.32 -0.38
N ALA A 137 14.79 -0.93 -1.59
CA ALA A 137 14.19 -1.41 -2.83
C ALA A 137 14.20 -2.96 -2.93
N GLY A 138 13.15 -3.52 -3.56
CA GLY A 138 13.01 -4.96 -3.76
C GLY A 138 12.70 -5.77 -2.50
N SER A 139 12.36 -5.12 -1.40
CA SER A 139 12.09 -5.79 -0.13
C SER A 139 10.69 -6.44 -0.10
N VAL A 140 10.58 -7.56 0.63
CA VAL A 140 9.29 -8.20 0.95
C VAL A 140 9.05 -8.10 2.45
N VAL A 141 8.18 -7.16 2.84
CA VAL A 141 7.90 -6.84 4.25
C VAL A 141 6.80 -7.77 4.77
N VAL A 142 7.20 -8.72 5.61
CA VAL A 142 6.34 -9.80 6.14
C VAL A 142 5.99 -9.63 7.62
N LYS A 143 6.61 -8.65 8.30
CA LYS A 143 6.44 -8.33 9.73
C LYS A 143 6.46 -6.83 9.94
N HIS A 144 5.92 -6.37 11.08
CA HIS A 144 6.01 -4.97 11.47
C HIS A 144 7.46 -4.49 11.50
N ILE A 145 7.66 -3.26 11.05
CA ILE A 145 8.95 -2.55 11.10
C ILE A 145 8.83 -1.48 12.19
N PRO A 146 9.74 -1.47 13.19
CA PRO A 146 9.76 -0.43 14.21
C PRO A 146 9.99 0.97 13.61
N ALA A 147 9.60 2.01 14.32
CA ALA A 147 9.91 3.37 13.93
C ALA A 147 11.44 3.61 13.83
N ASN A 148 11.83 4.62 13.04
CA ASN A 148 13.20 5.06 12.84
C ASN A 148 14.16 3.93 12.39
N SER A 149 13.67 3.01 11.56
CA SER A 149 14.43 1.83 11.12
C SER A 149 14.75 1.85 9.63
N ILE A 150 15.92 1.34 9.27
CA ILE A 150 16.23 0.93 7.90
C ILE A 150 16.06 -0.57 7.81
N ALA A 151 15.18 -1.03 6.92
CA ALA A 151 14.88 -2.44 6.73
C ALA A 151 14.97 -2.83 5.25
N VAL A 152 15.57 -3.96 4.94
CA VAL A 152 15.83 -4.40 3.57
C VAL A 152 15.69 -5.92 3.41
N GLY A 153 15.50 -6.36 2.17
CA GLY A 153 15.66 -7.74 1.73
C GLY A 153 14.37 -8.55 1.61
N ASN A 154 14.50 -9.81 1.24
CA ASN A 154 13.43 -10.80 1.13
C ASN A 154 13.82 -12.08 1.87
N PRO A 155 13.21 -12.38 3.02
CA PRO A 155 12.26 -11.53 3.75
C PRO A 155 12.93 -10.28 4.36
N CYS A 156 12.20 -9.17 4.42
CA CYS A 156 12.71 -7.89 4.93
C CYS A 156 13.10 -7.97 6.41
N ARG A 157 14.26 -7.39 6.75
CA ARG A 157 14.80 -7.33 8.12
C ARG A 157 15.35 -5.93 8.41
N VAL A 158 15.17 -5.49 9.64
CA VAL A 158 15.83 -4.28 10.16
C VAL A 158 17.33 -4.51 10.18
N ILE A 159 18.08 -3.59 9.59
CA ILE A 159 19.56 -3.63 9.54
C ILE A 159 20.22 -2.50 10.32
N LYS A 160 19.51 -1.39 10.56
CA LYS A 160 20.02 -0.21 11.26
C LYS A 160 18.87 0.59 11.88
N ASN A 161 19.13 1.28 12.99
CA ASN A 161 18.29 2.34 13.51
C ASN A 161 18.80 3.69 12.97
N ILE A 162 17.91 4.58 12.51
CA ILE A 162 18.27 5.90 11.91
C ILE A 162 18.85 6.85 12.99
N GLU A 163 18.50 6.65 14.27
CA GLU A 163 19.00 7.47 15.38
C GLU A 163 20.43 7.10 15.84
N ASP A 164 20.91 5.94 15.41
CA ASP A 164 22.29 5.54 15.67
C ASP A 164 23.21 6.38 14.75
N ASN A 165 23.78 7.44 15.32
CA ASN A 165 24.79 8.26 14.63
C ASN A 165 26.00 7.38 14.28
N ASP A 166 26.44 7.44 13.03
CA ASP A 166 27.73 6.89 12.59
C ASP A 166 28.89 7.72 13.14
#